data_22c3cd6c1d66060f8c027eb764443253
#
_entry.id   22c3cd6c1d66060f8c027eb764443253
#
_cell.length_a   1.000
_cell.length_b   1.000
_cell.length_c   1.000
_cell.angle_alpha   90.00
_cell.angle_beta   90.00
_cell.angle_gamma   90.00
#
_symmetry.space_group_name_H-M   'P 1'
#
loop_
_entity.id
_entity.type
_entity.pdbx_description
1 polymer ?
#
loop_
_entity_poly.entity_id
_entity_poly.type
_entity_poly.pdbx_seq_one_letter_code
_entity_poly.pdbx_strand_id
1 'polypeptide(L)'
;GQLWGNPLYNWDRMREDGFGWWIRRIDGTGRLYDVIRIDHFRGLDSYWAVPYGETTAKNGHWVPGPGMDLVDRLKGWFPQLEFIAEDLGYPTPGVQKLLHDSGWPGMKVLEFAFDSRDSSNYLPHTYTDHCICYTGTHDNSPLALWRQEAKPEDIAYAQEYLALTEAEGFHWGVIVAELFVAQMQDYLGLGAGHRMNIPGTQSGNWQWRLLPGELTPELAEKIRRMTVLYGRADRPEEQTEEPSEQSETAQEA
;
A
#
# COMPACT_ATOMS: atom_id res chain seq x y z
N GLY A 1 -5.27 17.32 -15.36
CA GLY A 1 -5.35 17.69 -13.94
C GLY A 1 -6.67 17.31 -13.32
N GLN A 2 -6.73 17.36 -12.00
CA GLN A 2 -7.89 16.96 -11.19
C GLN A 2 -8.27 18.10 -10.27
N LEU A 3 -9.57 18.19 -9.91
CA LEU A 3 -10.11 19.15 -8.95
C LEU A 3 -10.79 18.38 -7.82
N TRP A 4 -10.12 18.30 -6.67
CA TRP A 4 -10.62 17.65 -5.47
C TRP A 4 -11.17 18.64 -4.42
N GLY A 5 -11.07 19.94 -4.70
CA GLY A 5 -11.48 20.99 -3.75
C GLY A 5 -10.54 21.20 -2.56
N ASN A 6 -9.36 20.61 -2.59
CA ASN A 6 -8.36 20.76 -1.53
C ASN A 6 -7.65 22.13 -1.62
N PRO A 7 -7.33 22.77 -0.50
CA PRO A 7 -6.47 23.95 -0.49
C PRO A 7 -5.04 23.58 -0.89
N LEU A 8 -4.33 24.54 -1.48
CA LEU A 8 -2.94 24.38 -1.85
C LEU A 8 -2.01 24.92 -0.77
N TYR A 9 -0.85 24.30 -0.60
CA TYR A 9 0.20 24.80 0.28
C TYR A 9 0.90 26.01 -0.33
N ASN A 10 1.21 26.99 0.49
CA ASN A 10 2.13 28.06 0.12
C ASN A 10 3.58 27.57 0.37
N TRP A 11 4.16 26.93 -0.63
CA TRP A 11 5.47 26.30 -0.50
C TRP A 11 6.60 27.32 -0.26
N ASP A 12 6.51 28.52 -0.82
CA ASP A 12 7.52 29.56 -0.59
C ASP A 12 7.54 29.98 0.86
N ARG A 13 6.37 30.21 1.44
CA ARG A 13 6.25 30.54 2.87
C ARG A 13 6.73 29.40 3.77
N MET A 14 6.41 28.14 3.39
CA MET A 14 6.87 26.98 4.16
C MET A 14 8.39 26.79 4.06
N ARG A 15 8.98 27.10 2.91
CA ARG A 15 10.43 27.05 2.73
C ARG A 15 11.13 28.11 3.59
N GLU A 16 10.58 29.32 3.69
CA GLU A 16 11.11 30.39 4.55
C GLU A 16 11.18 30.00 6.04
N ASP A 17 10.17 29.25 6.54
CA ASP A 17 10.14 28.80 7.94
C ASP A 17 10.78 27.42 8.14
N GLY A 18 11.46 26.88 7.13
CA GLY A 18 12.10 25.57 7.16
C GLY A 18 11.14 24.40 7.22
N PHE A 19 9.94 24.55 6.64
CA PHE A 19 8.87 23.54 6.64
C PHE A 19 8.35 23.19 8.04
N GLY A 20 8.33 24.15 8.96
CA GLY A 20 8.01 23.91 10.36
C GLY A 20 6.64 23.25 10.59
N TRP A 21 5.64 23.54 9.75
CA TRP A 21 4.36 22.86 9.83
C TRP A 21 4.47 21.37 9.50
N TRP A 22 5.20 21.02 8.45
CA TRP A 22 5.44 19.62 8.06
C TRP A 22 6.24 18.86 9.12
N ILE A 23 7.29 19.50 9.69
CA ILE A 23 8.07 18.90 10.78
C ILE A 23 7.17 18.53 11.96
N ARG A 24 6.32 19.46 12.42
CA ARG A 24 5.39 19.18 13.53
C ARG A 24 4.37 18.09 13.20
N ARG A 25 3.89 18.05 11.94
CA ARG A 25 2.97 17.02 11.49
C ARG A 25 3.61 15.64 11.52
N ILE A 26 4.80 15.51 10.96
CA ILE A 26 5.55 14.25 10.94
C ILE A 26 5.97 13.83 12.35
N ASP A 27 6.42 14.75 13.21
CA ASP A 27 6.73 14.45 14.61
C ASP A 27 5.50 13.86 15.34
N GLY A 28 4.34 14.46 15.17
CA GLY A 28 3.10 13.95 15.75
C GLY A 28 2.70 12.57 15.23
N THR A 29 2.87 12.32 13.93
CA THR A 29 2.57 11.04 13.28
C THR A 29 3.59 9.96 13.70
N GLY A 30 4.86 10.29 13.74
CA GLY A 30 5.96 9.37 14.10
C GLY A 30 5.95 8.91 15.56
N ARG A 31 5.16 9.55 16.43
CA ARG A 31 4.91 9.04 17.80
C ARG A 31 3.93 7.87 17.82
N LEU A 32 3.18 7.66 16.74
CA LEU A 32 2.14 6.65 16.63
C LEU A 32 2.52 5.54 15.65
N TYR A 33 3.39 5.82 14.69
CA TYR A 33 3.70 4.94 13.56
C TYR A 33 5.19 4.97 13.24
N ASP A 34 5.74 3.82 12.89
CA ASP A 34 7.14 3.64 12.50
C ASP A 34 7.37 3.94 11.01
N VAL A 35 6.35 3.72 10.19
CA VAL A 35 6.37 3.94 8.74
C VAL A 35 5.27 4.93 8.36
N ILE A 36 5.61 5.97 7.60
CA ILE A 36 4.69 7.03 7.19
C ILE A 36 4.55 7.04 5.67
N ARG A 37 3.34 6.86 5.17
CA ARG A 37 3.02 7.01 3.75
C ARG A 37 2.73 8.48 3.44
N ILE A 38 3.48 9.03 2.49
CA ILE A 38 3.22 10.37 1.93
C ILE A 38 2.28 10.21 0.76
N ASP A 39 1.05 10.65 0.98
CA ASP A 39 -0.01 10.64 -0.03
C ASP A 39 0.24 11.67 -1.13
N HIS A 40 -0.17 11.35 -2.36
CA HIS A 40 0.03 12.19 -3.53
C HIS A 40 1.47 12.70 -3.67
N PHE A 41 2.45 11.80 -3.55
CA PHE A 41 3.88 12.13 -3.59
C PHE A 41 4.28 12.93 -4.85
N ARG A 42 3.61 12.66 -5.99
CA ARG A 42 3.85 13.44 -7.21
C ARG A 42 3.61 14.95 -7.01
N GLY A 43 2.74 15.34 -6.07
CA GLY A 43 2.49 16.75 -5.74
C GLY A 43 3.71 17.47 -5.17
N LEU A 44 4.71 16.72 -4.70
CA LEU A 44 6.00 17.29 -4.29
C LEU A 44 6.88 17.66 -5.50
N ASP A 45 6.72 17.00 -6.66
CA ASP A 45 7.34 17.42 -7.91
C ASP A 45 6.54 18.57 -8.55
N SER A 46 5.29 18.31 -8.84
CA SER A 46 4.37 19.28 -9.42
C SER A 46 2.92 18.90 -9.19
N TYR A 47 2.08 19.89 -9.00
CA TYR A 47 0.66 19.72 -8.76
C TYR A 47 -0.19 20.61 -9.65
N TRP A 48 -1.44 20.18 -9.88
CA TRP A 48 -2.39 20.91 -10.72
C TRP A 48 -3.14 21.94 -9.86
N ALA A 49 -2.89 23.22 -10.10
CA ALA A 49 -3.54 24.32 -9.40
C ALA A 49 -4.75 24.83 -10.22
N VAL A 50 -5.90 24.83 -9.59
CA VAL A 50 -7.16 25.33 -10.16
C VAL A 50 -7.57 26.60 -9.42
N PRO A 51 -7.90 27.70 -10.13
CA PRO A 51 -8.37 28.94 -9.49
C PRO A 51 -9.59 28.69 -8.60
N TYR A 52 -9.63 29.39 -7.47
CA TYR A 52 -10.77 29.30 -6.55
C TYR A 52 -12.07 29.71 -7.23
N GLY A 53 -13.13 28.92 -7.03
CA GLY A 53 -14.46 29.16 -7.62
C GLY A 53 -14.70 28.42 -8.94
N GLU A 54 -13.69 27.81 -9.55
CA GLU A 54 -13.87 26.94 -10.70
C GLU A 54 -14.59 25.64 -10.30
N THR A 55 -15.45 25.14 -11.18
CA THR A 55 -16.19 23.89 -10.99
C THR A 55 -15.60 22.72 -11.76
N THR A 56 -14.58 22.96 -12.55
CA THR A 56 -13.86 21.94 -13.35
C THR A 56 -12.36 22.16 -13.30
N ALA A 57 -11.59 21.13 -13.60
CA ALA A 57 -10.13 21.21 -13.65
C ALA A 57 -9.57 21.88 -14.92
N LYS A 58 -10.41 22.29 -15.88
CA LYS A 58 -9.97 22.72 -17.21
C LYS A 58 -9.07 23.95 -17.23
N ASN A 59 -9.34 24.91 -16.33
CA ASN A 59 -8.62 26.19 -16.27
C ASN A 59 -7.43 26.16 -15.30
N GLY A 60 -7.00 24.97 -14.90
CA GLY A 60 -5.82 24.83 -14.05
C GLY A 60 -4.50 24.91 -14.82
N HIS A 61 -3.42 24.89 -14.05
CA HIS A 61 -2.06 24.85 -14.58
C HIS A 61 -1.14 24.09 -13.63
N TRP A 62 -0.02 23.59 -14.15
CA TRP A 62 0.99 22.91 -13.34
C TRP A 62 1.83 23.93 -12.56
N VAL A 63 2.01 23.66 -11.27
CA VAL A 63 2.86 24.43 -10.37
C VAL A 63 3.90 23.51 -9.77
N PRO A 64 5.19 23.92 -9.72
CA PRO A 64 6.24 23.14 -9.06
C PRO A 64 5.95 22.97 -7.56
N GLY A 65 6.21 21.77 -7.06
CA GLY A 65 6.19 21.45 -5.63
C GLY A 65 7.52 21.79 -4.93
N PRO A 66 7.66 21.42 -3.66
CA PRO A 66 8.87 21.69 -2.88
C PRO A 66 10.04 20.76 -3.24
N GLY A 67 9.79 19.65 -3.94
CA GLY A 67 10.81 18.70 -4.35
C GLY A 67 11.64 18.14 -3.20
N MET A 68 12.92 17.98 -3.46
CA MET A 68 13.90 17.48 -2.49
C MET A 68 14.09 18.41 -1.28
N ASP A 69 13.76 19.70 -1.37
CA ASP A 69 13.87 20.61 -0.22
C ASP A 69 13.07 20.12 0.99
N LEU A 70 11.83 19.63 0.74
CA LEU A 70 11.02 19.03 1.80
C LEU A 70 11.52 17.62 2.18
N VAL A 71 11.81 16.78 1.19
CA VAL A 71 12.27 15.40 1.42
C VAL A 71 13.53 15.38 2.29
N ASP A 72 14.56 16.17 1.94
CA ASP A 72 15.81 16.23 2.70
C ASP A 72 15.59 16.78 4.11
N ARG A 73 14.66 17.72 4.25
CA ARG A 73 14.30 18.23 5.57
C ARG A 73 13.66 17.16 6.44
N LEU A 74 12.74 16.36 5.90
CA LEU A 74 12.10 15.26 6.63
C LEU A 74 13.12 14.17 7.00
N LYS A 75 13.97 13.76 6.06
CA LYS A 75 15.05 12.78 6.32
C LYS A 75 16.03 13.26 7.39
N GLY A 76 16.38 14.54 7.36
CA GLY A 76 17.30 15.13 8.34
C GLY A 76 16.72 15.22 9.75
N TRP A 77 15.43 15.49 9.89
CA TRP A 77 14.77 15.57 11.20
C TRP A 77 14.36 14.21 11.77
N PHE A 78 14.04 13.26 10.90
CA PHE A 78 13.46 11.97 11.29
C PHE A 78 14.24 10.78 10.68
N PRO A 79 15.55 10.66 10.95
CA PRO A 79 16.37 9.59 10.37
C PRO A 79 15.95 8.19 10.84
N GLN A 80 15.14 8.10 11.90
CA GLN A 80 14.60 6.85 12.45
C GLN A 80 13.27 6.43 11.84
N LEU A 81 12.59 7.32 11.11
CA LEU A 81 11.30 7.01 10.49
C LEU A 81 11.50 6.53 9.05
N GLU A 82 10.69 5.56 8.68
CA GLU A 82 10.60 5.11 7.30
C GLU A 82 9.43 5.79 6.58
N PHE A 83 9.61 6.03 5.28
CA PHE A 83 8.61 6.68 4.46
C PHE A 83 8.29 5.84 3.23
N ILE A 84 7.03 5.85 2.82
CA ILE A 84 6.54 5.28 1.57
C ILE A 84 5.99 6.43 0.73
N ALA A 85 6.37 6.49 -0.53
CA ALA A 85 5.85 7.46 -1.48
C ALA A 85 4.64 6.89 -2.22
N GLU A 86 3.49 7.55 -2.13
CA GLU A 86 2.37 7.23 -3.01
C GLU A 86 2.61 7.90 -4.37
N ASP A 87 3.16 7.13 -5.31
CA ASP A 87 3.54 7.56 -6.66
C ASP A 87 2.58 7.06 -7.74
N LEU A 88 1.36 6.71 -7.35
CA LEU A 88 0.33 6.20 -8.24
C LEU A 88 -0.10 7.26 -9.27
N GLY A 89 -0.62 6.79 -10.40
CA GLY A 89 -1.08 7.63 -11.49
C GLY A 89 -0.06 7.79 -12.61
N TYR A 90 -0.04 8.95 -13.28
CA TYR A 90 0.77 9.16 -14.49
C TYR A 90 2.23 9.49 -14.13
N PRO A 91 3.19 8.60 -14.38
CA PRO A 91 4.60 8.85 -14.08
C PRO A 91 5.17 9.87 -15.06
N THR A 92 5.76 10.95 -14.53
CA THR A 92 6.56 11.90 -15.31
C THR A 92 8.04 11.72 -14.98
N PRO A 93 8.98 12.11 -15.87
CA PRO A 93 10.41 12.04 -15.56
C PRO A 93 10.78 12.78 -14.26
N GLY A 94 10.11 13.89 -13.95
CA GLY A 94 10.31 14.63 -12.69
C GLY A 94 9.92 13.81 -11.46
N VAL A 95 8.75 13.18 -11.48
CA VAL A 95 8.28 12.31 -10.38
C VAL A 95 9.20 11.11 -10.20
N GLN A 96 9.60 10.46 -11.30
CA GLN A 96 10.53 9.32 -11.25
C GLN A 96 11.88 9.71 -10.66
N LYS A 97 12.42 10.87 -11.09
CA LYS A 97 13.65 11.39 -10.52
C LYS A 97 13.52 11.71 -9.04
N LEU A 98 12.44 12.39 -8.65
CA LEU A 98 12.19 12.73 -7.25
C LEU A 98 12.06 11.47 -6.37
N LEU A 99 11.35 10.44 -6.85
CA LEU A 99 11.24 9.17 -6.16
C LEU A 99 12.60 8.50 -5.98
N HIS A 100 13.38 8.41 -7.06
CA HIS A 100 14.74 7.87 -7.01
C HIS A 100 15.63 8.64 -6.02
N ASP A 101 15.65 9.97 -6.10
CA ASP A 101 16.50 10.82 -5.26
C ASP A 101 16.06 10.79 -3.78
N SER A 102 14.76 10.63 -3.52
CA SER A 102 14.24 10.50 -2.16
C SER A 102 14.75 9.24 -1.48
N GLY A 103 15.02 8.17 -2.23
CA GLY A 103 15.32 6.84 -1.69
C GLY A 103 14.13 6.22 -0.96
N TRP A 104 12.91 6.74 -1.14
CA TRP A 104 11.71 6.14 -0.57
C TRP A 104 11.11 5.10 -1.52
N PRO A 105 10.60 3.96 -1.02
CA PRO A 105 9.90 3.01 -1.87
C PRO A 105 8.61 3.63 -2.39
N GLY A 106 8.33 3.40 -3.67
CA GLY A 106 7.06 3.69 -4.30
C GLY A 106 6.01 2.62 -4.02
N MET A 107 4.83 2.77 -4.59
CA MET A 107 3.72 1.85 -4.43
C MET A 107 3.36 1.14 -5.74
N LYS A 108 2.91 -0.10 -5.62
CA LYS A 108 2.27 -0.87 -6.67
C LYS A 108 0.90 -1.34 -6.20
N VAL A 109 -0.09 -1.23 -7.06
CA VAL A 109 -1.45 -1.70 -6.80
C VAL A 109 -1.77 -2.80 -7.80
N LEU A 110 -1.95 -4.01 -7.32
CA LEU A 110 -2.07 -5.19 -8.17
C LEU A 110 -3.35 -5.14 -9.03
N GLU A 111 -4.44 -4.58 -8.53
CA GLU A 111 -5.66 -4.38 -9.33
C GLU A 111 -5.44 -3.54 -10.59
N PHE A 112 -4.44 -2.64 -10.59
CA PHE A 112 -4.11 -1.83 -11.77
C PHE A 112 -3.27 -2.58 -12.81
N ALA A 113 -2.69 -3.73 -12.43
CA ALA A 113 -1.84 -4.52 -13.31
C ALA A 113 -2.59 -5.18 -14.47
N PHE A 114 -3.88 -5.40 -14.32
CA PHE A 114 -4.66 -6.26 -15.20
C PHE A 114 -5.61 -5.50 -16.12
N ASP A 115 -5.36 -4.22 -16.38
CA ASP A 115 -6.07 -3.51 -17.46
C ASP A 115 -5.53 -4.02 -18.81
N SER A 116 -6.32 -4.84 -19.49
CA SER A 116 -5.95 -5.46 -20.78
C SER A 116 -5.71 -4.46 -21.91
N ARG A 117 -6.03 -3.18 -21.69
CA ARG A 117 -5.85 -2.08 -22.68
C ARG A 117 -4.52 -1.34 -22.51
N ASP A 118 -3.85 -1.54 -21.39
CA ASP A 118 -2.63 -0.81 -21.05
C ASP A 118 -1.49 -1.77 -20.72
N SER A 119 -0.31 -1.55 -21.31
CA SER A 119 0.92 -2.25 -20.94
C SER A 119 1.45 -1.67 -19.63
N SER A 120 0.81 -2.07 -18.55
CA SER A 120 1.02 -1.50 -17.23
C SER A 120 2.36 -1.93 -16.63
N ASN A 121 3.08 -0.98 -16.08
CA ASN A 121 4.25 -1.22 -15.24
C ASN A 121 3.87 -1.67 -13.80
N TYR A 122 2.61 -2.06 -13.60
CA TYR A 122 2.09 -2.65 -12.37
C TYR A 122 2.09 -4.18 -12.39
N LEU A 123 2.54 -4.82 -13.48
CA LEU A 123 2.67 -6.27 -13.52
C LEU A 123 3.80 -6.74 -12.60
N PRO A 124 3.59 -7.76 -11.78
CA PRO A 124 4.54 -8.25 -10.78
C PRO A 124 5.97 -8.48 -11.27
N HIS A 125 6.14 -9.03 -12.49
CA HIS A 125 7.48 -9.24 -13.04
C HIS A 125 8.27 -7.95 -13.33
N THR A 126 7.62 -6.79 -13.26
CA THR A 126 8.26 -5.47 -13.45
C THR A 126 8.64 -4.81 -12.11
N TYR A 127 8.30 -5.42 -10.97
CA TYR A 127 8.60 -4.84 -9.68
C TYR A 127 10.09 -4.84 -9.39
N THR A 128 10.51 -3.84 -8.65
CA THR A 128 11.84 -3.76 -8.06
C THR A 128 11.76 -4.11 -6.58
N ASP A 129 12.88 -4.46 -5.98
CA ASP A 129 12.96 -4.75 -4.53
C ASP A 129 12.62 -3.52 -3.67
N HIS A 130 12.50 -2.34 -4.31
CA HIS A 130 12.26 -1.07 -3.62
C HIS A 130 10.86 -0.51 -3.94
N CYS A 131 9.84 -1.32 -3.71
CA CYS A 131 8.44 -0.90 -3.80
C CYS A 131 7.58 -1.66 -2.78
N ILE A 132 6.45 -1.06 -2.41
CA ILE A 132 5.44 -1.72 -1.58
C ILE A 132 4.26 -2.10 -2.48
N CYS A 133 3.96 -3.37 -2.55
CA CYS A 133 2.83 -3.88 -3.31
C CYS A 133 1.58 -4.01 -2.45
N TYR A 134 0.45 -3.61 -3.00
CA TYR A 134 -0.89 -3.72 -2.40
C TYR A 134 -1.80 -4.51 -3.34
N THR A 135 -2.72 -5.31 -2.80
CA THR A 135 -3.84 -5.84 -3.59
C THR A 135 -4.65 -4.70 -4.19
N GLY A 136 -5.15 -3.86 -3.31
CA GLY A 136 -5.79 -2.58 -3.52
C GLY A 136 -5.60 -1.73 -2.28
N THR A 137 -5.79 -0.42 -2.38
CA THR A 137 -5.74 0.50 -1.24
C THR A 137 -7.14 0.70 -0.66
N HIS A 138 -7.26 1.54 0.38
CA HIS A 138 -8.55 1.96 0.92
C HIS A 138 -9.46 2.66 -0.10
N ASP A 139 -8.92 3.15 -1.20
CA ASP A 139 -9.65 3.81 -2.30
C ASP A 139 -10.14 2.82 -3.36
N ASN A 140 -9.65 1.59 -3.35
CA ASN A 140 -10.04 0.53 -4.27
C ASN A 140 -11.21 -0.30 -3.73
N SER A 141 -11.81 -1.10 -4.58
CA SER A 141 -12.74 -2.15 -4.18
C SER A 141 -11.98 -3.29 -3.50
N PRO A 142 -12.55 -3.98 -2.51
CA PRO A 142 -11.99 -5.28 -2.11
C PRO A 142 -11.95 -6.25 -3.30
N LEU A 143 -11.00 -7.18 -3.33
CA LEU A 143 -10.76 -8.11 -4.44
C LEU A 143 -12.02 -8.85 -4.90
N ALA A 144 -12.87 -9.26 -3.96
CA ALA A 144 -14.12 -9.96 -4.31
C ALA A 144 -15.13 -9.06 -5.04
N LEU A 145 -15.11 -7.75 -4.76
CA LEU A 145 -15.93 -6.77 -5.49
C LEU A 145 -15.27 -6.38 -6.81
N TRP A 146 -13.96 -6.15 -6.81
CA TRP A 146 -13.19 -5.88 -8.03
C TRP A 146 -13.40 -6.96 -9.08
N ARG A 147 -13.40 -8.24 -8.69
CA ARG A 147 -13.73 -9.37 -9.59
C ARG A 147 -15.08 -9.22 -10.29
N GLN A 148 -16.04 -8.54 -9.65
CA GLN A 148 -17.39 -8.34 -10.21
C GLN A 148 -17.50 -7.08 -11.07
N GLU A 149 -16.72 -6.04 -10.72
CA GLU A 149 -16.76 -4.72 -11.37
C GLU A 149 -15.82 -4.61 -12.57
N ALA A 150 -14.69 -5.31 -12.55
CA ALA A 150 -13.72 -5.32 -13.62
C ALA A 150 -14.27 -6.04 -14.87
N LYS A 151 -13.70 -5.73 -16.01
CA LYS A 151 -14.12 -6.35 -17.25
C LYS A 151 -13.76 -7.84 -17.26
N PRO A 152 -14.58 -8.70 -17.91
CA PRO A 152 -14.28 -10.12 -17.99
C PRO A 152 -12.89 -10.45 -18.56
N GLU A 153 -12.42 -9.69 -19.55
CA GLU A 153 -11.09 -9.84 -20.14
C GLU A 153 -9.97 -9.50 -19.15
N ASP A 154 -10.15 -8.50 -18.29
CA ASP A 154 -9.18 -8.12 -17.27
C ASP A 154 -9.08 -9.20 -16.18
N ILE A 155 -10.22 -9.77 -15.78
CA ILE A 155 -10.28 -10.90 -14.84
C ILE A 155 -9.65 -12.16 -15.43
N ALA A 156 -9.94 -12.46 -16.70
CA ALA A 156 -9.33 -13.61 -17.38
C ALA A 156 -7.81 -13.45 -17.47
N TYR A 157 -7.33 -12.24 -17.76
CA TYR A 157 -5.90 -11.93 -17.78
C TYR A 157 -5.26 -12.11 -16.41
N ALA A 158 -5.88 -11.61 -15.34
CA ALA A 158 -5.41 -11.81 -13.98
C ALA A 158 -5.33 -13.30 -13.60
N GLN A 159 -6.37 -14.07 -13.93
CA GLN A 159 -6.43 -15.50 -13.65
C GLN A 159 -5.30 -16.28 -14.36
N GLU A 160 -5.07 -15.99 -15.64
CA GLU A 160 -4.01 -16.63 -16.43
C GLU A 160 -2.62 -16.23 -15.92
N TYR A 161 -2.39 -14.93 -15.74
CA TYR A 161 -1.10 -14.39 -15.32
C TYR A 161 -0.66 -14.88 -13.93
N LEU A 162 -1.58 -14.89 -12.97
CA LEU A 162 -1.32 -15.32 -11.59
C LEU A 162 -1.51 -16.84 -11.39
N ALA A 163 -1.84 -17.58 -12.43
CA ALA A 163 -2.12 -19.03 -12.38
C ALA A 163 -3.14 -19.40 -11.30
N LEU A 164 -4.21 -18.60 -11.16
CA LEU A 164 -5.22 -18.79 -10.10
C LEU A 164 -6.00 -20.07 -10.32
N THR A 165 -6.23 -20.81 -9.23
CA THR A 165 -7.02 -22.06 -9.23
C THR A 165 -8.36 -21.88 -8.52
N GLU A 166 -9.38 -22.64 -8.94
CA GLU A 166 -10.68 -22.64 -8.26
C GLU A 166 -10.61 -23.19 -6.83
N ALA A 167 -9.68 -24.12 -6.57
CA ALA A 167 -9.50 -24.75 -5.27
C ALA A 167 -9.06 -23.76 -4.18
N GLU A 168 -8.27 -22.76 -4.55
CA GLU A 168 -7.78 -21.74 -3.62
C GLU A 168 -8.74 -20.55 -3.51
N GLY A 169 -9.52 -20.33 -4.54
CA GLY A 169 -10.42 -19.18 -4.69
C GLY A 169 -9.67 -17.92 -5.15
N PHE A 170 -10.40 -17.02 -5.81
CA PHE A 170 -9.84 -15.87 -6.49
C PHE A 170 -9.03 -14.96 -5.55
N HIS A 171 -9.65 -14.49 -4.46
CA HIS A 171 -9.00 -13.54 -3.54
C HIS A 171 -7.77 -14.13 -2.84
N TRP A 172 -7.84 -15.40 -2.40
CA TRP A 172 -6.68 -16.05 -1.79
C TRP A 172 -5.57 -16.33 -2.81
N GLY A 173 -5.90 -16.73 -4.03
CA GLY A 173 -4.92 -16.90 -5.09
C GLY A 173 -4.16 -15.61 -5.41
N VAL A 174 -4.87 -14.48 -5.48
CA VAL A 174 -4.25 -13.15 -5.65
C VAL A 174 -3.35 -12.81 -4.46
N ILE A 175 -3.80 -13.05 -3.22
CA ILE A 175 -3.02 -12.82 -2.01
C ILE A 175 -1.76 -13.68 -1.98
N VAL A 176 -1.81 -14.91 -2.44
CA VAL A 176 -0.66 -15.84 -2.46
C VAL A 176 0.39 -15.43 -3.47
N ALA A 177 -0.03 -14.98 -4.63
CA ALA A 177 0.85 -14.72 -5.76
C ALA A 177 1.89 -13.62 -5.50
N GLU A 178 1.62 -12.68 -4.55
CA GLU A 178 2.45 -11.49 -4.37
C GLU A 178 2.72 -11.13 -2.91
N LEU A 179 3.85 -10.41 -2.67
CA LEU A 179 4.22 -9.86 -1.38
C LEU A 179 3.66 -8.45 -1.24
N PHE A 180 2.69 -8.23 -0.31
CA PHE A 180 2.01 -6.95 -0.23
C PHE A 180 1.27 -6.69 1.08
N VAL A 181 0.74 -5.48 1.19
CA VAL A 181 -0.27 -5.10 2.15
C VAL A 181 -1.64 -5.42 1.55
N ALA A 182 -2.38 -6.34 2.15
CA ALA A 182 -3.74 -6.68 1.75
C ALA A 182 -4.75 -6.10 2.75
N GLN A 183 -5.89 -5.65 2.24
CA GLN A 183 -7.00 -5.23 3.07
C GLN A 183 -7.57 -6.44 3.83
N MET A 184 -8.04 -6.22 5.06
CA MET A 184 -8.68 -7.30 5.83
C MET A 184 -9.92 -7.86 5.12
N GLN A 185 -10.61 -7.02 4.38
CA GLN A 185 -11.73 -7.40 3.53
C GLN A 185 -11.33 -8.45 2.48
N ASP A 186 -10.09 -8.38 1.97
CA ASP A 186 -9.58 -9.34 0.98
C ASP A 186 -9.33 -10.69 1.63
N TYR A 187 -8.72 -10.74 2.83
CA TYR A 187 -8.55 -11.99 3.56
C TYR A 187 -9.88 -12.67 3.89
N LEU A 188 -10.92 -11.87 4.15
CA LEU A 188 -12.27 -12.36 4.46
C LEU A 188 -13.12 -12.63 3.22
N GLY A 189 -12.66 -12.27 2.02
CA GLY A 189 -13.39 -12.42 0.77
C GLY A 189 -14.65 -11.56 0.70
N LEU A 190 -14.67 -10.40 1.34
CA LEU A 190 -15.81 -9.50 1.41
C LEU A 190 -15.95 -8.67 0.13
N GLY A 191 -17.17 -8.50 -0.34
CA GLY A 191 -17.50 -7.78 -1.58
C GLY A 191 -18.21 -6.45 -1.34
N ALA A 192 -19.32 -6.27 -2.05
CA ALA A 192 -20.11 -5.04 -2.00
C ALA A 192 -20.51 -4.65 -0.57
N GLY A 193 -20.47 -3.36 -0.26
CA GLY A 193 -20.79 -2.84 1.08
C GLY A 193 -19.63 -2.83 2.07
N HIS A 194 -18.47 -3.37 1.72
CA HIS A 194 -17.31 -3.47 2.62
C HIS A 194 -16.13 -2.57 2.22
N ARG A 195 -16.34 -1.60 1.34
CA ARG A 195 -15.31 -0.60 1.01
C ARG A 195 -14.99 0.27 2.23
N MET A 196 -13.72 0.63 2.38
CA MET A 196 -13.27 1.58 3.39
C MET A 196 -13.58 3.01 2.97
N ASN A 197 -13.30 3.34 1.71
CA ASN A 197 -13.50 4.68 1.16
C ASN A 197 -14.01 4.60 -0.29
N ILE A 198 -14.81 5.60 -0.68
CA ILE A 198 -15.25 5.82 -2.06
C ILE A 198 -14.77 7.22 -2.45
N PRO A 199 -13.71 7.33 -3.26
CA PRO A 199 -13.17 8.62 -3.68
C PRO A 199 -14.25 9.54 -4.28
N GLY A 200 -14.19 10.83 -3.95
CA GLY A 200 -15.15 11.83 -4.43
C GLY A 200 -16.47 11.87 -3.66
N THR A 201 -16.69 11.07 -2.62
CA THR A 201 -17.85 11.13 -1.74
C THR A 201 -17.54 11.86 -0.43
N GLN A 202 -18.56 12.52 0.17
CA GLN A 202 -18.39 13.30 1.40
C GLN A 202 -18.84 12.57 2.67
N SER A 203 -19.48 11.40 2.54
CA SER A 203 -20.04 10.66 3.67
C SER A 203 -19.99 9.15 3.46
N GLY A 204 -20.15 8.39 4.54
CA GLY A 204 -20.16 6.92 4.49
C GLY A 204 -18.79 6.27 4.45
N ASN A 205 -17.71 7.04 4.38
CA ASN A 205 -16.34 6.56 4.32
C ASN A 205 -15.76 6.28 5.72
N TRP A 206 -14.76 5.38 5.79
CA TRP A 206 -14.00 5.05 7.00
C TRP A 206 -14.83 4.45 8.14
N GLN A 207 -16.01 3.89 7.82
CA GLN A 207 -16.95 3.34 8.81
C GLN A 207 -16.90 1.83 8.92
N TRP A 208 -16.34 1.14 7.93
CA TRP A 208 -16.23 -0.32 7.98
C TRP A 208 -15.41 -0.77 9.21
N ARG A 209 -15.90 -1.80 9.88
CA ARG A 209 -15.25 -2.43 11.03
C ARG A 209 -15.42 -3.93 10.94
N LEU A 210 -14.40 -4.66 11.42
CA LEU A 210 -14.49 -6.08 11.68
C LEU A 210 -15.60 -6.37 12.70
N LEU A 211 -16.36 -7.42 12.47
CA LEU A 211 -17.35 -7.90 13.40
C LEU A 211 -16.73 -8.92 14.38
N PRO A 212 -17.29 -9.08 15.56
CA PRO A 212 -16.88 -10.13 16.49
C PRO A 212 -16.96 -11.52 15.83
N GLY A 213 -15.87 -12.27 15.88
CA GLY A 213 -15.78 -13.62 15.32
C GLY A 213 -15.29 -13.70 13.87
N GLU A 214 -15.08 -12.59 13.17
CA GLU A 214 -14.49 -12.61 11.81
C GLU A 214 -12.99 -12.93 11.82
N LEU A 215 -12.27 -12.53 12.87
CA LEU A 215 -10.88 -12.94 13.09
C LEU A 215 -10.84 -14.25 13.86
N THR A 216 -10.85 -15.36 13.12
CA THR A 216 -10.79 -16.69 13.73
C THR A 216 -9.33 -17.18 13.87
N PRO A 217 -9.06 -18.11 14.81
CA PRO A 217 -7.75 -18.76 14.90
C PRO A 217 -7.33 -19.45 13.60
N GLU A 218 -8.28 -20.03 12.87
CA GLU A 218 -8.03 -20.71 11.59
C GLU A 218 -7.59 -19.72 10.50
N LEU A 219 -8.22 -18.53 10.46
CA LEU A 219 -7.81 -17.47 9.55
C LEU A 219 -6.41 -16.97 9.89
N ALA A 220 -6.14 -16.72 11.17
CA ALA A 220 -4.82 -16.29 11.63
C ALA A 220 -3.74 -17.32 11.28
N GLU A 221 -4.02 -18.61 11.51
CA GLU A 221 -3.08 -19.69 11.16
C GLU A 221 -2.87 -19.81 9.65
N LYS A 222 -3.91 -19.64 8.85
CA LYS A 222 -3.80 -19.63 7.39
C LYS A 222 -2.88 -18.49 6.92
N ILE A 223 -3.09 -17.27 7.44
CA ILE A 223 -2.23 -16.11 7.14
C ILE A 223 -0.79 -16.40 7.57
N ARG A 224 -0.58 -16.86 8.81
CA ARG A 224 0.76 -17.19 9.33
C ARG A 224 1.48 -18.20 8.44
N ARG A 225 0.82 -19.30 8.11
CA ARG A 225 1.41 -20.35 7.27
C ARG A 225 1.86 -19.80 5.92
N MET A 226 1.06 -18.94 5.30
CA MET A 226 1.39 -18.34 4.02
C MET A 226 2.54 -17.36 4.15
N THR A 227 2.53 -16.52 5.19
CA THR A 227 3.60 -15.55 5.45
C THR A 227 4.96 -16.26 5.61
N VAL A 228 5.00 -17.38 6.35
CA VAL A 228 6.21 -18.20 6.53
C VAL A 228 6.59 -18.94 5.24
N LEU A 229 5.62 -19.52 4.52
CA LEU A 229 5.87 -20.30 3.29
C LEU A 229 6.57 -19.44 2.22
N TYR A 230 6.19 -18.18 2.11
CA TYR A 230 6.75 -17.24 1.13
C TYR A 230 7.92 -16.40 1.68
N GLY A 231 8.49 -16.80 2.84
CA GLY A 231 9.69 -16.16 3.41
C GLY A 231 9.46 -14.73 3.91
N ARG A 232 8.21 -14.38 4.27
CA ARG A 232 7.82 -13.05 4.76
C ARG A 232 7.85 -12.94 6.28
N ALA A 233 8.10 -14.05 6.96
CA ALA A 233 8.38 -14.14 8.38
C ALA A 233 9.35 -15.28 8.62
N ASP A 234 10.09 -15.21 9.70
CA ASP A 234 10.99 -16.27 10.12
C ASP A 234 10.21 -17.57 10.37
N ARG A 235 10.81 -18.68 9.97
CA ARG A 235 10.29 -19.99 10.37
C ARG A 235 10.42 -20.10 11.88
N PRO A 236 9.39 -20.62 12.59
CA PRO A 236 9.54 -20.96 13.99
C PRO A 236 10.77 -21.87 14.13
N GLU A 237 11.66 -21.57 15.05
CA GLU A 237 12.73 -22.51 15.41
C GLU A 237 12.07 -23.83 15.77
N GLU A 238 12.45 -24.92 15.07
CA GLU A 238 12.07 -26.25 15.48
C GLU A 238 12.61 -26.41 16.91
N GLN A 239 11.72 -26.54 17.87
CA GLN A 239 12.14 -26.97 19.22
C GLN A 239 12.76 -28.33 19.03
N THR A 240 14.08 -28.36 18.97
CA THR A 240 14.83 -29.61 19.11
C THR A 240 14.47 -30.15 20.48
N GLU A 241 13.57 -31.13 20.52
CA GLU A 241 13.40 -31.96 21.72
C GLU A 241 14.78 -32.55 22.01
N GLU A 242 15.44 -32.05 23.05
CA GLU A 242 16.62 -32.73 23.57
C GLU A 242 16.21 -34.16 23.92
N PRO A 243 16.96 -35.16 23.45
CA PRO A 243 16.65 -36.55 23.83
C PRO A 243 16.73 -36.65 25.34
N SER A 244 15.63 -36.99 25.97
CA SER A 244 15.59 -37.28 27.40
C SER A 244 16.64 -38.36 27.70
N GLU A 245 17.70 -38.01 28.41
CA GLU A 245 18.65 -38.96 28.97
C GLU A 245 17.87 -39.92 29.88
N GLN A 246 17.57 -41.10 29.35
CA GLN A 246 17.10 -42.22 30.17
C GLN A 246 18.27 -42.65 31.05
N SER A 247 18.15 -42.34 32.31
CA SER A 247 19.05 -42.83 33.35
C SER A 247 19.05 -44.39 33.37
N GLU A 248 20.08 -44.96 32.80
CA GLU A 248 20.43 -46.35 33.12
C GLU A 248 20.93 -46.43 34.57
N THR A 249 20.03 -46.75 35.48
CA THR A 249 20.43 -47.23 36.78
C THR A 249 20.86 -48.71 36.65
N ALA A 250 22.17 -48.90 36.61
CA ALA A 250 22.77 -50.20 36.75
C ALA A 250 22.36 -50.81 38.11
N GLN A 251 21.75 -51.97 38.09
CA GLN A 251 21.70 -52.87 39.21
C GLN A 251 22.95 -53.75 39.18
N GLU A 252 23.86 -53.50 40.09
CA GLU A 252 24.83 -54.52 40.53
C GLU A 252 24.33 -55.10 41.85
N ALA A 253 24.14 -56.43 41.88
CA ALA A 253 24.21 -57.31 43.05
C ALA A 253 24.61 -58.71 42.65
#